data_7ae6e77b5c139822dfee628de18713fa
#
_entry.id   7ae6e77b5c139822dfee628de18713fa
#
_cell.length_a   1.000
_cell.length_b   1.000
_cell.length_c   1.000
_cell.angle_alpha   90.00
_cell.angle_beta   90.00
_cell.angle_gamma   90.00
#
_symmetry.space_group_name_H-M   'P 1'
#
loop_
_entity.id
_entity.type
_entity.pdbx_description
1 polymer ?
#
loop_
_entity_poly.entity_id
_entity_poly.type
_entity_poly.pdbx_seq_one_letter_code
_entity_poly.pdbx_strand_id
1 'polypeptide(L)'
;MKHSAIIPVLAALLFATACTKTIEFDGQQTQSLPVLISLPNSDSTLSLRLTYSRFFLDNSPVTPIKNASIRVELNGSNPSVSFSPKDNGVYLSNLVLHDNDTLTLFVSIPNKGEISAGCRMPFRPHISDLATDSIHIDSYSYPNDPYNPNDSTLHYWAEGNLHFHFTLHDAADQDNYYMICAYTINNNTQHKSYYELDLEDNILFDNTGSNEHFDLDIEDDPSMGSQIFFTDERINGHNHTIKGQICYHYADLSQETPYIEVRALSRDTYLHLITKNKQSQSNDILGFISEPVQIHSNVHGGIGILGAQSAVVQPINLIK
;
A
#
# COMPACT_ATOMS: atom_id res chain seq x y z
N MET A 1 -54.58 -16.65 37.24
CA MET A 1 -53.26 -16.01 36.91
C MET A 1 -52.40 -16.95 36.02
N LYS A 2 -52.91 -17.49 34.89
CA LYS A 2 -52.12 -18.38 34.00
C LYS A 2 -52.01 -17.90 32.52
N HIS A 3 -52.57 -16.72 32.21
CA HIS A 3 -52.54 -16.18 30.82
C HIS A 3 -51.48 -15.09 30.56
N SER A 4 -50.75 -14.65 31.58
CA SER A 4 -49.77 -13.56 31.43
C SER A 4 -48.42 -13.96 30.81
N ALA A 5 -48.11 -15.28 30.76
CA ALA A 5 -46.84 -15.78 30.21
C ALA A 5 -46.91 -16.16 28.74
N ILE A 6 -48.10 -16.30 28.15
CA ILE A 6 -48.30 -16.77 26.79
C ILE A 6 -48.01 -15.64 25.78
N ILE A 7 -48.30 -14.38 26.12
CA ILE A 7 -48.10 -13.23 25.23
C ILE A 7 -46.61 -12.96 24.92
N PRO A 8 -45.67 -12.97 25.88
CA PRO A 8 -44.26 -12.75 25.57
C PRO A 8 -43.63 -13.92 24.80
N VAL A 9 -44.10 -15.17 24.97
CA VAL A 9 -43.63 -16.32 24.19
C VAL A 9 -44.12 -16.23 22.76
N LEU A 10 -45.37 -15.81 22.52
CA LEU A 10 -45.91 -15.62 21.18
C LEU A 10 -45.24 -14.44 20.46
N ALA A 11 -44.88 -13.36 21.15
CA ALA A 11 -44.10 -12.28 20.59
C ALA A 11 -42.65 -12.67 20.24
N ALA A 12 -42.01 -13.49 21.07
CA ALA A 12 -40.66 -14.00 20.77
C ALA A 12 -40.63 -14.94 19.56
N LEU A 13 -41.68 -15.68 19.32
CA LEU A 13 -41.80 -16.56 18.13
C LEU A 13 -42.01 -15.78 16.84
N LEU A 14 -42.59 -14.59 16.88
CA LEU A 14 -42.77 -13.73 15.71
C LEU A 14 -41.48 -13.07 15.24
N PHE A 15 -40.47 -12.89 16.10
CA PHE A 15 -39.16 -12.38 15.73
C PHE A 15 -38.22 -13.45 15.18
N ALA A 16 -38.55 -14.73 15.28
CA ALA A 16 -37.69 -15.82 14.80
C ALA A 16 -37.85 -16.12 13.29
N THR A 17 -38.75 -15.46 12.58
CA THR A 17 -38.92 -15.60 11.12
C THR A 17 -38.24 -14.45 10.36
N ALA A 18 -37.02 -14.09 10.74
CA ALA A 18 -36.18 -13.26 9.87
C ALA A 18 -35.77 -14.12 8.66
N CYS A 19 -36.59 -14.14 7.63
CA CYS A 19 -36.20 -14.70 6.34
C CYS A 19 -35.04 -13.88 5.77
N THR A 20 -33.83 -14.41 5.83
CA THR A 20 -32.74 -13.93 5.01
C THR A 20 -33.10 -14.29 3.55
N LYS A 21 -33.57 -13.28 2.81
CA LYS A 21 -33.77 -13.45 1.37
C LYS A 21 -32.40 -13.37 0.71
N THR A 22 -31.88 -14.49 0.25
CA THR A 22 -30.72 -14.52 -0.63
C THR A 22 -31.11 -13.82 -1.92
N ILE A 23 -30.51 -12.69 -2.21
CA ILE A 23 -30.67 -12.00 -3.49
C ILE A 23 -29.77 -12.74 -4.47
N GLU A 24 -30.36 -13.47 -5.40
CA GLU A 24 -29.62 -14.05 -6.52
C GLU A 24 -29.15 -12.92 -7.44
N PHE A 25 -27.89 -12.99 -7.89
CA PHE A 25 -27.35 -12.05 -8.82
C PHE A 25 -27.80 -12.40 -10.24
N ASP A 26 -28.74 -11.62 -10.78
CA ASP A 26 -29.28 -11.80 -12.14
C ASP A 26 -28.41 -11.14 -13.24
N GLY A 27 -27.24 -10.58 -12.88
CA GLY A 27 -26.32 -9.92 -13.81
C GLY A 27 -25.58 -10.93 -14.69
N GLN A 28 -25.28 -10.49 -15.93
CA GLN A 28 -24.42 -11.31 -16.80
C GLN A 28 -22.99 -11.34 -16.24
N GLN A 29 -22.39 -12.53 -16.18
CA GLN A 29 -20.97 -12.65 -15.90
C GLN A 29 -20.19 -11.95 -17.01
N THR A 30 -19.40 -10.95 -16.64
CA THR A 30 -18.50 -10.28 -17.58
C THR A 30 -17.37 -11.25 -17.97
N GLN A 31 -16.92 -11.13 -19.20
CA GLN A 31 -15.79 -11.91 -19.68
C GLN A 31 -14.53 -11.56 -18.87
N SER A 32 -13.80 -12.60 -18.44
CA SER A 32 -12.55 -12.45 -17.73
C SER A 32 -11.53 -11.68 -18.57
N LEU A 33 -11.01 -10.58 -18.02
CA LEU A 33 -10.03 -9.68 -18.64
C LEU A 33 -8.62 -10.00 -18.14
N PRO A 34 -7.58 -9.80 -18.99
CA PRO A 34 -6.21 -9.80 -18.52
C PRO A 34 -5.97 -8.67 -17.53
N VAL A 35 -5.24 -8.99 -16.45
CA VAL A 35 -4.82 -8.05 -15.41
C VAL A 35 -3.30 -7.97 -15.41
N LEU A 36 -2.75 -6.77 -15.53
CA LEU A 36 -1.33 -6.49 -15.39
C LEU A 36 -1.12 -5.64 -14.14
N ILE A 37 -0.26 -6.08 -13.24
CA ILE A 37 0.16 -5.30 -12.07
C ILE A 37 1.69 -5.24 -12.05
N SER A 38 2.24 -4.03 -12.08
CA SER A 38 3.67 -3.78 -11.94
C SER A 38 3.88 -2.38 -11.37
N LEU A 39 4.62 -2.28 -10.27
CA LEU A 39 4.99 -1.03 -9.61
C LEU A 39 6.52 -0.99 -9.42
N PRO A 40 7.29 -0.89 -10.53
CA PRO A 40 8.74 -0.88 -10.44
C PRO A 40 9.24 0.32 -9.64
N ASN A 41 10.30 0.07 -8.88
CA ASN A 41 11.07 1.08 -8.19
C ASN A 41 12.37 1.36 -8.95
N SER A 42 12.83 2.61 -8.94
CA SER A 42 14.12 2.99 -9.51
C SER A 42 15.27 2.17 -8.89
N ASP A 43 16.25 1.82 -9.72
CA ASP A 43 17.40 0.98 -9.38
C ASP A 43 17.04 -0.47 -8.98
N SER A 44 15.81 -0.89 -9.29
CA SER A 44 15.35 -2.27 -9.08
C SER A 44 15.08 -2.98 -10.40
N THR A 45 15.12 -4.29 -10.39
CA THR A 45 14.74 -5.09 -11.55
C THR A 45 13.22 -5.05 -11.76
N LEU A 46 12.82 -4.88 -13.03
CA LEU A 46 11.42 -4.88 -13.41
C LEU A 46 10.79 -6.25 -13.13
N SER A 47 9.71 -6.26 -12.39
CA SER A 47 8.83 -7.42 -12.21
C SER A 47 7.39 -7.05 -12.52
N LEU A 48 6.61 -8.04 -12.94
CA LEU A 48 5.19 -7.85 -13.19
C LEU A 48 4.40 -9.13 -12.88
N ARG A 49 3.13 -8.95 -12.54
CA ARG A 49 2.17 -10.05 -12.34
C ARG A 49 1.10 -9.99 -13.42
N LEU A 50 0.82 -11.14 -14.03
CA LEU A 50 -0.21 -11.32 -15.04
C LEU A 50 -1.21 -12.38 -14.59
N THR A 51 -2.47 -11.98 -14.49
CA THR A 51 -3.55 -12.85 -14.07
C THR A 51 -4.80 -12.57 -14.92
N TYR A 52 -5.85 -13.37 -14.72
CA TYR A 52 -7.18 -13.04 -15.23
C TYR A 52 -8.04 -12.45 -14.12
N SER A 53 -8.88 -11.46 -14.45
CA SER A 53 -9.91 -10.99 -13.54
C SER A 53 -10.92 -12.10 -13.28
N ARG A 54 -11.50 -12.10 -12.08
CA ARG A 54 -12.58 -13.02 -11.71
C ARG A 54 -13.85 -12.26 -11.42
N PHE A 55 -14.95 -12.96 -11.53
CA PHE A 55 -16.23 -12.42 -11.10
C PHE A 55 -16.24 -12.22 -9.58
N PHE A 56 -16.84 -11.16 -9.09
CA PHE A 56 -16.75 -10.76 -7.67
C PHE A 56 -17.37 -11.78 -6.69
N LEU A 57 -18.33 -12.61 -7.15
CA LEU A 57 -18.90 -13.72 -6.36
C LEU A 57 -18.10 -15.03 -6.48
N ASP A 58 -17.06 -15.07 -7.32
CA ASP A 58 -16.21 -16.26 -7.47
C ASP A 58 -15.10 -16.22 -6.41
N ASN A 59 -15.12 -17.19 -5.50
CA ASN A 59 -14.12 -17.35 -4.43
C ASN A 59 -12.95 -18.26 -4.82
N SER A 60 -12.87 -18.70 -6.10
CA SER A 60 -11.74 -19.50 -6.58
C SER A 60 -10.44 -18.67 -6.57
N PRO A 61 -9.26 -19.29 -6.47
CA PRO A 61 -8.00 -18.59 -6.61
C PRO A 61 -7.88 -17.87 -7.95
N VAL A 62 -7.21 -16.72 -7.96
CA VAL A 62 -6.96 -15.94 -9.17
C VAL A 62 -6.16 -16.78 -10.16
N THR A 63 -6.58 -16.82 -11.43
CA THR A 63 -5.94 -17.64 -12.48
C THR A 63 -4.72 -16.92 -13.05
N PRO A 64 -3.49 -17.45 -12.90
CA PRO A 64 -2.29 -16.85 -13.45
C PRO A 64 -2.19 -17.03 -14.97
N ILE A 65 -1.63 -16.03 -15.66
CA ILE A 65 -1.27 -16.11 -17.08
C ILE A 65 0.20 -16.55 -17.16
N LYS A 66 0.46 -17.78 -17.66
CA LYS A 66 1.80 -18.38 -17.61
C LYS A 66 2.57 -18.29 -18.93
N ASN A 67 1.91 -18.09 -20.06
CA ASN A 67 2.49 -18.18 -21.41
C ASN A 67 2.38 -16.86 -22.18
N ALA A 68 2.57 -15.73 -21.49
CA ALA A 68 2.60 -14.42 -22.12
C ALA A 68 3.97 -14.17 -22.78
N SER A 69 3.96 -13.51 -23.95
CA SER A 69 5.15 -12.93 -24.56
C SER A 69 5.20 -11.45 -24.24
N ILE A 70 6.28 -11.00 -23.61
CA ILE A 70 6.42 -9.63 -23.12
C ILE A 70 7.51 -8.93 -23.95
N ARG A 71 7.14 -7.79 -24.53
CA ARG A 71 8.05 -6.89 -25.25
C ARG A 71 8.13 -5.57 -24.48
N VAL A 72 9.34 -5.03 -24.44
CA VAL A 72 9.65 -3.79 -23.72
C VAL A 72 10.07 -2.73 -24.71
N GLU A 73 9.55 -1.53 -24.56
CA GLU A 73 10.12 -0.31 -25.13
C GLU A 73 10.62 0.55 -23.98
N LEU A 74 11.90 0.91 -24.01
CA LEU A 74 12.57 1.71 -23.00
C LEU A 74 13.23 2.92 -23.66
N ASN A 75 12.82 4.13 -23.29
CA ASN A 75 13.36 5.38 -23.83
C ASN A 75 13.31 5.43 -25.37
N GLY A 76 12.22 4.92 -25.98
CA GLY A 76 12.05 4.85 -27.44
C GLY A 76 12.88 3.75 -28.13
N SER A 77 13.55 2.91 -27.37
CA SER A 77 14.32 1.77 -27.88
C SER A 77 13.66 0.44 -27.48
N ASN A 78 13.93 -0.62 -28.25
CA ASN A 78 13.41 -1.96 -27.94
C ASN A 78 14.55 -2.88 -27.46
N PRO A 79 14.97 -2.81 -26.20
CA PRO A 79 16.02 -3.66 -25.68
C PRO A 79 15.58 -5.13 -25.65
N SER A 80 16.54 -6.04 -25.82
CA SER A 80 16.28 -7.45 -25.59
C SER A 80 16.21 -7.73 -24.09
N VAL A 81 15.00 -7.90 -23.58
CA VAL A 81 14.74 -8.19 -22.16
C VAL A 81 14.24 -9.62 -22.03
N SER A 82 14.85 -10.38 -21.14
CA SER A 82 14.39 -11.72 -20.80
C SER A 82 13.48 -11.69 -19.59
N PHE A 83 12.37 -12.45 -19.66
CA PHE A 83 11.43 -12.62 -18.57
C PHE A 83 11.39 -14.08 -18.13
N SER A 84 11.58 -14.32 -16.84
CA SER A 84 11.50 -15.64 -16.23
C SER A 84 10.15 -15.76 -15.52
N PRO A 85 9.23 -16.63 -16.01
CA PRO A 85 7.97 -16.87 -15.33
C PRO A 85 8.21 -17.60 -14.01
N LYS A 86 7.49 -17.15 -12.98
CA LYS A 86 7.41 -17.76 -11.66
C LYS A 86 5.97 -18.22 -11.38
N ASP A 87 5.77 -18.81 -10.22
CA ASP A 87 4.43 -19.17 -9.79
C ASP A 87 3.53 -17.94 -9.65
N ASN A 88 2.23 -18.16 -9.58
CA ASN A 88 1.21 -17.11 -9.40
C ASN A 88 1.19 -16.00 -10.47
N GLY A 89 1.74 -16.27 -11.68
CA GLY A 89 1.72 -15.32 -12.79
C GLY A 89 2.76 -14.21 -12.68
N VAL A 90 3.74 -14.32 -11.80
CA VAL A 90 4.84 -13.37 -11.68
C VAL A 90 5.87 -13.62 -12.78
N TYR A 91 6.38 -12.53 -13.37
CA TYR A 91 7.46 -12.52 -14.36
C TYR A 91 8.58 -11.62 -13.84
N LEU A 92 9.77 -12.18 -13.69
CA LEU A 92 10.96 -11.43 -13.30
C LEU A 92 11.82 -11.16 -14.55
N SER A 93 12.26 -9.93 -14.72
CA SER A 93 13.15 -9.56 -15.83
C SER A 93 14.60 -9.39 -15.37
N ASN A 94 15.48 -9.18 -16.34
CA ASN A 94 16.85 -8.73 -16.12
C ASN A 94 17.02 -7.21 -16.35
N LEU A 95 15.92 -6.48 -16.55
CA LEU A 95 15.95 -5.04 -16.80
C LEU A 95 15.94 -4.28 -15.47
N VAL A 96 16.92 -3.43 -15.26
CA VAL A 96 16.94 -2.44 -14.17
C VAL A 96 16.46 -1.11 -14.73
N LEU A 97 15.55 -0.45 -14.03
CA LEU A 97 15.02 0.87 -14.39
C LEU A 97 15.70 1.95 -13.56
N HIS A 98 15.89 3.10 -14.16
CA HIS A 98 16.51 4.27 -13.52
C HIS A 98 15.54 5.45 -13.49
N ASP A 99 15.86 6.46 -12.67
CA ASP A 99 15.12 7.71 -12.63
C ASP A 99 14.95 8.30 -14.04
N ASN A 100 13.74 8.78 -14.33
CA ASN A 100 13.37 9.38 -15.61
C ASN A 100 13.25 8.42 -16.81
N ASP A 101 13.45 7.12 -16.64
CA ASP A 101 13.19 6.15 -17.70
C ASP A 101 11.71 6.16 -18.12
N THR A 102 11.46 6.09 -19.42
CA THR A 102 10.12 5.89 -19.99
C THR A 102 9.98 4.46 -20.45
N LEU A 103 9.05 3.73 -19.85
CA LEU A 103 8.80 2.31 -20.07
C LEU A 103 7.44 2.11 -20.73
N THR A 104 7.38 1.32 -21.79
CA THR A 104 6.13 0.76 -22.31
C THR A 104 6.24 -0.76 -22.40
N LEU A 105 5.25 -1.45 -21.86
CA LEU A 105 5.11 -2.90 -21.95
C LEU A 105 4.02 -3.26 -22.96
N PHE A 106 4.32 -4.26 -23.79
CA PHE A 106 3.36 -4.92 -24.67
C PHE A 106 3.35 -6.39 -24.31
N VAL A 107 2.19 -6.90 -23.94
CA VAL A 107 2.03 -8.27 -23.44
C VAL A 107 1.06 -9.01 -24.33
N SER A 108 1.58 -9.92 -25.16
CA SER A 108 0.79 -10.77 -26.04
C SER A 108 0.38 -12.04 -25.29
N ILE A 109 -0.92 -12.27 -25.20
CA ILE A 109 -1.53 -13.39 -24.47
C ILE A 109 -2.17 -14.34 -25.48
N PRO A 110 -1.80 -15.63 -25.52
CA PRO A 110 -2.38 -16.58 -26.44
C PRO A 110 -3.91 -16.58 -26.40
N ASN A 111 -4.53 -16.46 -27.58
CA ASN A 111 -5.98 -16.45 -27.78
C ASN A 111 -6.76 -15.28 -27.09
N LYS A 112 -6.06 -14.29 -26.55
CA LYS A 112 -6.68 -13.12 -25.88
C LYS A 112 -6.23 -11.79 -26.46
N GLY A 113 -5.22 -11.79 -27.34
CA GLY A 113 -4.70 -10.58 -27.95
C GLY A 113 -3.53 -9.96 -27.18
N GLU A 114 -3.33 -8.68 -27.38
CA GLU A 114 -2.24 -7.91 -26.77
C GLU A 114 -2.83 -6.86 -25.83
N ILE A 115 -2.23 -6.71 -24.66
CA ILE A 115 -2.45 -5.59 -23.76
C ILE A 115 -1.19 -4.74 -23.69
N SER A 116 -1.35 -3.45 -23.39
CA SER A 116 -0.19 -2.55 -23.26
C SER A 116 -0.41 -1.52 -22.15
N ALA A 117 0.69 -1.07 -21.58
CA ALA A 117 0.70 0.01 -20.60
C ALA A 117 2.03 0.75 -20.65
N GLY A 118 2.03 2.03 -20.30
CA GLY A 118 3.23 2.85 -20.25
C GLY A 118 3.34 3.61 -18.93
N CYS A 119 4.58 3.89 -18.50
CA CYS A 119 4.86 4.75 -17.36
C CYS A 119 6.19 5.49 -17.57
N ARG A 120 6.40 6.53 -16.78
CA ARG A 120 7.70 7.21 -16.65
C ARG A 120 8.14 7.13 -15.21
N MET A 121 9.39 6.72 -14.99
CA MET A 121 10.00 6.70 -13.67
C MET A 121 10.13 8.13 -13.15
N PRO A 122 9.58 8.45 -11.97
CA PRO A 122 9.78 9.77 -11.39
C PRO A 122 11.24 9.94 -10.95
N PHE A 123 11.68 11.19 -10.85
CA PHE A 123 12.95 11.47 -10.19
C PHE A 123 12.86 11.14 -8.71
N ARG A 124 13.97 10.68 -8.15
CA ARG A 124 14.08 10.41 -6.72
C ARG A 124 13.87 11.69 -5.92
N PRO A 125 13.05 11.66 -4.85
CA PRO A 125 12.87 12.82 -3.99
C PRO A 125 14.20 13.27 -3.39
N HIS A 126 14.38 14.58 -3.27
CA HIS A 126 15.51 15.14 -2.54
C HIS A 126 15.02 15.63 -1.18
N ILE A 127 15.56 15.08 -0.10
CA ILE A 127 15.30 15.50 1.27
C ILE A 127 16.59 15.91 1.97
N SER A 128 16.53 16.92 2.84
CA SER A 128 17.63 17.37 3.67
C SER A 128 17.17 17.65 5.11
N ASP A 129 18.12 17.93 5.97
CA ASP A 129 17.89 18.38 7.35
C ASP A 129 17.03 17.44 8.18
N LEU A 130 17.08 16.12 7.90
CA LEU A 130 16.37 15.14 8.71
C LEU A 130 16.96 15.09 10.11
N ALA A 131 16.15 15.46 11.09
CA ALA A 131 16.54 15.48 12.49
C ALA A 131 15.40 15.05 13.41
N THR A 132 15.78 14.53 14.58
CA THR A 132 14.85 14.28 15.69
C THR A 132 14.68 15.55 16.49
N ASP A 133 13.43 15.96 16.72
CA ASP A 133 13.09 17.11 17.56
C ASP A 133 12.96 16.69 19.03
N SER A 134 12.29 15.58 19.29
CA SER A 134 12.15 15.00 20.62
C SER A 134 11.81 13.53 20.53
N ILE A 135 12.08 12.81 21.61
CA ILE A 135 11.68 11.42 21.78
C ILE A 135 11.07 11.25 23.17
N HIS A 136 9.90 10.67 23.25
CA HIS A 136 9.25 10.28 24.46
C HIS A 136 8.93 8.80 24.42
N ILE A 137 9.46 8.03 25.36
CA ILE A 137 9.27 6.59 25.40
C ILE A 137 8.98 6.17 26.83
N ASP A 138 7.84 5.55 27.04
CA ASP A 138 7.47 4.86 28.26
C ASP A 138 7.79 3.38 28.11
N SER A 139 8.57 2.84 29.04
CA SER A 139 8.94 1.44 29.04
C SER A 139 8.20 0.69 30.14
N TYR A 140 7.61 -0.42 29.77
CA TYR A 140 6.85 -1.28 30.68
C TYR A 140 7.45 -2.65 30.76
N SER A 141 7.33 -3.31 31.90
CA SER A 141 7.68 -4.71 32.04
C SER A 141 6.55 -5.47 32.72
N TYR A 142 6.28 -6.68 32.24
CA TYR A 142 5.28 -7.56 32.84
C TYR A 142 5.81 -9.01 32.86
N PRO A 143 5.34 -9.85 33.83
CA PRO A 143 5.75 -11.25 33.88
C PRO A 143 5.34 -12.01 32.62
N ASN A 144 6.18 -12.89 32.14
CA ASN A 144 5.88 -13.73 30.98
C ASN A 144 4.63 -14.62 31.21
N ASP A 145 4.54 -15.19 32.43
CA ASP A 145 3.33 -15.89 32.88
C ASP A 145 2.84 -15.26 34.20
N PRO A 146 1.81 -14.37 34.15
CA PRO A 146 1.28 -13.72 35.35
C PRO A 146 0.63 -14.70 36.34
N TYR A 147 0.36 -15.93 35.91
CA TYR A 147 -0.26 -16.99 36.77
C TYR A 147 0.80 -17.95 37.37
N ASN A 148 2.07 -17.84 36.96
CA ASN A 148 3.16 -18.66 37.51
C ASN A 148 4.07 -17.81 38.42
N PRO A 149 3.93 -17.89 39.75
CA PRO A 149 4.73 -17.08 40.69
C PRO A 149 6.22 -17.42 40.68
N ASN A 150 6.61 -18.51 40.01
CA ASN A 150 8.02 -18.95 39.90
C ASN A 150 8.64 -18.49 38.55
N ASP A 151 7.89 -17.90 37.65
CA ASP A 151 8.42 -17.34 36.41
C ASP A 151 8.93 -15.91 36.68
N SER A 152 10.24 -15.77 36.79
CA SER A 152 10.91 -14.48 36.94
C SER A 152 11.26 -13.80 35.63
N THR A 153 10.85 -14.38 34.49
CA THR A 153 11.07 -13.80 33.15
C THR A 153 10.15 -12.59 32.96
N LEU A 154 10.72 -11.47 32.52
CA LEU A 154 9.98 -10.27 32.23
C LEU A 154 9.97 -10.05 30.71
N HIS A 155 8.77 -9.77 30.18
CA HIS A 155 8.63 -9.13 28.89
C HIS A 155 8.71 -7.62 29.05
N TYR A 156 9.50 -7.00 28.18
CA TYR A 156 9.62 -5.55 28.09
C TYR A 156 8.93 -5.06 26.83
N TRP A 157 8.21 -3.98 26.93
CA TRP A 157 7.68 -3.28 25.79
C TRP A 157 7.83 -1.78 25.98
N ALA A 158 7.97 -1.06 24.89
CA ALA A 158 8.03 0.39 24.88
C ALA A 158 6.90 0.94 24.04
N GLU A 159 6.37 2.05 24.47
CA GLU A 159 5.37 2.84 23.76
C GLU A 159 5.82 4.29 23.80
N GLY A 160 5.68 4.99 22.70
CA GLY A 160 6.08 6.39 22.68
C GLY A 160 6.06 7.02 21.31
N ASN A 161 6.48 8.27 21.26
CA ASN A 161 6.51 9.06 20.06
C ASN A 161 7.91 9.60 19.80
N LEU A 162 8.33 9.52 18.53
CA LEU A 162 9.53 10.17 18.04
C LEU A 162 9.10 11.29 17.10
N HIS A 163 9.33 12.54 17.52
CA HIS A 163 9.09 13.71 16.70
C HIS A 163 10.30 14.00 15.84
N PHE A 164 10.06 14.29 14.57
CA PHE A 164 11.09 14.57 13.59
C PHE A 164 10.68 15.68 12.64
N HIS A 165 11.66 16.22 11.94
CA HIS A 165 11.42 17.05 10.76
C HIS A 165 12.43 16.74 9.66
N PHE A 166 12.08 17.08 8.43
CA PHE A 166 12.98 17.13 7.28
C PHE A 166 12.49 18.17 6.27
N THR A 167 13.38 18.59 5.37
CA THR A 167 13.03 19.49 4.26
C THR A 167 12.90 18.69 2.98
N LEU A 168 11.72 18.72 2.34
CA LEU A 168 11.48 18.23 0.99
C LEU A 168 11.79 19.34 -0.01
N HIS A 169 12.64 19.04 -0.99
CA HIS A 169 12.95 19.93 -2.10
C HIS A 169 12.13 19.54 -3.32
N ASP A 170 11.11 20.30 -3.63
CA ASP A 170 10.22 20.02 -4.74
C ASP A 170 10.68 20.70 -6.03
N ALA A 171 10.47 20.04 -7.18
CA ALA A 171 10.84 20.52 -8.50
C ALA A 171 9.68 21.26 -9.18
N ALA A 172 9.92 22.50 -9.65
CA ALA A 172 8.89 23.43 -10.14
C ALA A 172 8.32 23.11 -11.53
N ASP A 173 8.90 22.20 -12.28
CA ASP A 173 8.65 22.03 -13.72
C ASP A 173 7.76 20.85 -14.07
N GLN A 174 7.20 20.18 -13.05
CA GLN A 174 6.31 19.02 -13.20
C GLN A 174 5.39 18.87 -12.00
N ASP A 175 4.26 18.21 -12.19
CA ASP A 175 3.39 17.77 -11.09
C ASP A 175 4.04 16.58 -10.39
N ASN A 176 4.26 16.67 -9.09
CA ASN A 176 4.86 15.63 -8.27
C ASN A 176 3.83 14.99 -7.33
N TYR A 177 3.93 13.69 -7.18
CA TYR A 177 3.09 12.87 -6.32
C TYR A 177 3.98 12.15 -5.34
N TYR A 178 3.69 12.26 -4.05
CA TYR A 178 4.55 11.75 -3.00
C TYR A 178 3.83 10.77 -2.10
N MET A 179 4.61 9.87 -1.51
CA MET A 179 4.20 9.01 -0.41
C MET A 179 5.28 9.03 0.67
N ILE A 180 4.88 9.13 1.92
CA ILE A 180 5.78 9.02 3.07
C ILE A 180 5.34 7.84 3.92
N CYS A 181 6.31 7.06 4.40
CA CYS A 181 6.11 6.04 5.43
C CYS A 181 7.32 5.99 6.37
N ALA A 182 7.12 5.40 7.55
CA ALA A 182 8.15 5.20 8.54
C ALA A 182 8.21 3.74 8.96
N TYR A 183 9.41 3.25 9.25
CA TYR A 183 9.64 1.89 9.72
C TYR A 183 10.93 1.80 10.52
N THR A 184 11.11 0.73 11.27
CA THR A 184 12.38 0.37 11.84
C THR A 184 12.97 -0.85 11.14
N ILE A 185 14.30 -0.96 11.23
CA ILE A 185 15.01 -2.19 10.87
C ILE A 185 15.71 -2.70 12.13
N ASN A 186 15.40 -3.93 12.52
CA ASN A 186 16.10 -4.58 13.62
C ASN A 186 17.54 -4.88 13.20
N ASN A 187 18.51 -4.38 13.96
CA ASN A 187 19.93 -4.43 13.61
C ASN A 187 20.49 -5.86 13.58
N ASN A 188 19.88 -6.80 14.30
CA ASN A 188 20.32 -8.19 14.38
C ASN A 188 19.63 -9.08 13.34
N THR A 189 18.31 -8.99 13.22
CA THR A 189 17.51 -9.88 12.36
C THR A 189 17.26 -9.32 10.98
N GLN A 190 17.51 -8.01 10.77
CA GLN A 190 17.17 -7.27 9.54
C GLN A 190 15.65 -7.25 9.25
N HIS A 191 14.83 -7.58 10.24
CA HIS A 191 13.39 -7.50 10.11
C HIS A 191 12.95 -6.03 10.04
N LYS A 192 12.04 -5.75 9.12
CA LYS A 192 11.46 -4.42 8.89
C LYS A 192 10.07 -4.37 9.53
N SER A 193 9.85 -3.39 10.40
CA SER A 193 8.56 -3.16 11.06
C SER A 193 8.06 -1.76 10.73
N TYR A 194 6.86 -1.64 10.15
CA TYR A 194 6.24 -0.36 9.86
C TYR A 194 5.47 0.18 11.06
N TYR A 195 5.44 1.51 11.19
CA TYR A 195 4.79 2.18 12.30
C TYR A 195 3.77 3.20 11.82
N GLU A 196 2.89 3.58 12.73
CA GLU A 196 1.97 4.68 12.52
C GLU A 196 2.76 5.98 12.43
N LEU A 197 2.47 6.72 11.36
CA LEU A 197 3.07 8.02 11.04
C LEU A 197 1.97 9.06 11.07
N ASP A 198 2.17 10.11 11.85
CA ASP A 198 1.31 11.28 11.89
C ASP A 198 2.11 12.51 11.48
N LEU A 199 1.64 13.25 10.47
CA LEU A 199 2.28 14.46 9.99
C LEU A 199 1.54 15.69 10.50
N GLU A 200 2.27 16.60 11.14
CA GLU A 200 1.76 17.83 11.74
C GLU A 200 1.50 18.94 10.70
N ASP A 201 1.54 18.63 9.41
CA ASP A 201 1.49 19.60 8.33
C ASP A 201 0.09 19.72 7.72
N ASN A 202 -0.62 20.79 8.11
CA ASN A 202 -1.95 21.09 7.59
C ASN A 202 -1.96 21.72 6.18
N ILE A 203 -0.80 22.07 5.63
CA ILE A 203 -0.69 22.71 4.31
C ILE A 203 -0.77 21.63 3.22
N LEU A 204 -0.04 20.53 3.41
CA LEU A 204 0.03 19.43 2.43
C LEU A 204 -1.24 18.58 2.42
N PHE A 205 -1.92 18.48 3.57
CA PHE A 205 -3.07 17.60 3.73
C PHE A 205 -4.35 18.41 3.74
N ASP A 206 -5.12 18.38 2.65
CA ASP A 206 -6.52 18.76 2.71
C ASP A 206 -7.25 17.80 3.65
N ASN A 207 -8.37 18.26 4.25
CA ASN A 207 -9.25 17.54 5.17
C ASN A 207 -9.74 16.14 4.67
N THR A 208 -9.17 15.66 3.59
CA THR A 208 -9.28 14.30 3.06
C THR A 208 -8.07 13.46 3.47
N GLY A 209 -7.22 13.96 4.40
CA GLY A 209 -6.05 13.26 4.89
C GLY A 209 -6.44 11.91 5.45
N SER A 210 -6.22 10.93 4.67
CA SER A 210 -6.37 9.54 5.02
C SER A 210 -5.01 9.07 5.48
N ASN A 211 -4.83 8.99 6.79
CA ASN A 211 -3.90 8.07 7.38
C ASN A 211 -4.43 6.68 7.10
N GLU A 212 -4.10 6.08 5.97
CA GLU A 212 -4.69 4.84 5.57
C GLU A 212 -3.64 3.77 5.39
N HIS A 213 -3.91 2.63 6.02
CA HIS A 213 -3.17 1.41 5.80
C HIS A 213 -3.41 0.94 4.38
N PHE A 214 -2.37 0.91 3.56
CA PHE A 214 -2.42 0.29 2.25
C PHE A 214 -1.75 -1.06 2.31
N ASP A 215 -2.52 -2.08 2.00
CA ASP A 215 -1.99 -3.37 1.62
C ASP A 215 -1.50 -3.26 0.16
N LEU A 216 -0.23 -2.97 -0.01
CA LEU A 216 0.42 -3.09 -1.31
C LEU A 216 0.70 -4.56 -1.58
N ASP A 217 -0.29 -5.27 -2.06
CA ASP A 217 -0.29 -6.69 -2.44
C ASP A 217 0.75 -7.04 -3.54
N ILE A 218 1.97 -6.50 -3.48
CA ILE A 218 3.00 -6.79 -4.48
C ILE A 218 4.20 -7.54 -3.90
N GLU A 219 4.19 -8.01 -2.78
CA GLU A 219 5.13 -8.94 -2.12
C GLU A 219 5.12 -8.76 -0.60
N ASP A 220 4.48 -9.71 0.05
CA ASP A 220 4.85 -10.31 1.32
C ASP A 220 4.99 -9.45 2.59
N ASP A 221 4.37 -8.26 2.71
CA ASP A 221 4.31 -7.64 4.03
C ASP A 221 2.91 -7.10 4.37
N PRO A 222 2.08 -7.87 5.11
CA PRO A 222 0.75 -7.44 5.54
C PRO A 222 0.77 -6.42 6.70
N SER A 223 1.94 -6.03 7.19
CA SER A 223 2.10 -5.14 8.35
C SER A 223 2.54 -3.73 7.96
N MET A 224 2.16 -3.23 6.79
CA MET A 224 2.52 -1.86 6.41
C MET A 224 1.78 -0.86 7.28
N GLY A 225 2.54 -0.11 8.08
CA GLY A 225 2.04 1.03 8.86
C GLY A 225 1.46 2.14 7.99
N SER A 226 1.18 3.28 8.59
CA SER A 226 0.60 4.42 7.88
C SER A 226 1.42 4.83 6.66
N GLN A 227 0.76 4.97 5.53
CA GLN A 227 1.32 5.56 4.32
C GLN A 227 0.55 6.84 4.02
N ILE A 228 1.26 7.94 3.93
CA ILE A 228 0.67 9.26 3.73
C ILE A 228 0.94 9.73 2.31
N PHE A 229 -0.11 10.03 1.57
CA PHE A 229 -0.07 10.42 0.16
C PHE A 229 -0.41 11.90 0.00
N PHE A 230 0.33 12.61 -0.83
CA PHE A 230 0.06 14.01 -1.15
C PHE A 230 0.59 14.40 -2.53
N THR A 231 0.13 15.55 -3.02
CA THR A 231 0.63 16.20 -4.25
C THR A 231 1.41 17.46 -3.89
N ASP A 232 2.22 17.93 -4.82
CA ASP A 232 2.97 19.17 -4.69
C ASP A 232 2.13 20.44 -4.93
N GLU A 233 0.86 20.34 -5.24
CA GLU A 233 0.00 21.45 -5.67
C GLU A 233 0.16 22.73 -4.82
N ARG A 234 0.46 22.58 -3.53
CA ARG A 234 0.62 23.70 -2.59
C ARG A 234 2.06 24.09 -2.31
N ILE A 235 3.02 23.29 -2.75
CA ILE A 235 4.46 23.52 -2.50
C ILE A 235 5.28 23.54 -3.79
N ASN A 236 4.63 23.45 -4.95
CA ASN A 236 5.28 23.29 -6.25
C ASN A 236 6.45 24.27 -6.44
N GLY A 237 7.65 23.68 -6.64
CA GLY A 237 8.91 24.41 -6.82
C GLY A 237 9.48 25.05 -5.56
N HIS A 238 9.00 24.71 -4.38
CA HIS A 238 9.46 25.27 -3.13
C HIS A 238 10.01 24.18 -2.19
N ASN A 239 11.01 24.59 -1.40
CA ASN A 239 11.44 23.76 -0.28
C ASN A 239 10.37 23.84 0.82
N HIS A 240 9.94 22.69 1.31
CA HIS A 240 8.94 22.61 2.35
C HIS A 240 9.42 21.74 3.51
N THR A 241 9.32 22.27 4.75
CA THR A 241 9.69 21.52 5.94
C THR A 241 8.50 20.73 6.44
N ILE A 242 8.62 19.40 6.38
CA ILE A 242 7.64 18.45 6.90
C ILE A 242 8.02 18.08 8.33
N LYS A 243 7.03 18.15 9.23
CA LYS A 243 7.15 17.74 10.62
C LYS A 243 6.18 16.60 10.89
N GLY A 244 6.56 15.70 11.77
CA GLY A 244 5.71 14.59 12.14
C GLY A 244 6.20 13.83 13.35
N GLN A 245 5.43 12.81 13.69
CA GLN A 245 5.76 11.87 14.74
C GLN A 245 5.56 10.43 14.26
N ILE A 246 6.42 9.56 14.76
CA ILE A 246 6.28 8.11 14.60
C ILE A 246 5.80 7.57 15.93
N CYS A 247 4.66 6.89 15.91
CA CYS A 247 4.10 6.24 17.10
C CYS A 247 4.65 4.82 17.20
N TYR A 248 5.39 4.55 18.28
CA TYR A 248 5.98 3.24 18.54
C TYR A 248 5.12 2.44 19.49
N HIS A 249 4.84 1.20 19.09
CA HIS A 249 4.26 0.18 19.94
C HIS A 249 5.16 -1.05 19.89
N TYR A 250 5.68 -1.49 21.04
CA TYR A 250 6.55 -2.69 21.17
C TYR A 250 7.94 -2.58 20.52
N ALA A 251 8.45 -1.37 20.27
CA ALA A 251 9.77 -1.19 19.69
C ALA A 251 10.88 -1.24 20.77
N ASP A 252 11.93 -1.98 20.49
CA ASP A 252 13.20 -1.90 21.23
C ASP A 252 14.19 -1.02 20.46
N LEU A 253 14.09 0.29 20.65
CA LEU A 253 14.96 1.26 19.96
C LEU A 253 16.45 1.10 20.26
N SER A 254 16.85 0.26 21.23
CA SER A 254 18.24 -0.09 21.44
C SER A 254 18.78 -1.05 20.37
N GLN A 255 17.89 -1.82 19.74
CA GLN A 255 18.19 -2.82 18.72
C GLN A 255 17.62 -2.47 17.34
N GLU A 256 16.87 -1.38 17.23
CA GLU A 256 16.19 -0.99 16.01
C GLU A 256 16.63 0.41 15.57
N THR A 257 16.79 0.57 14.27
CA THR A 257 17.08 1.87 13.66
C THR A 257 15.83 2.35 12.92
N PRO A 258 15.29 3.52 13.29
CA PRO A 258 14.16 4.11 12.59
C PRO A 258 14.58 4.76 11.26
N TYR A 259 13.71 4.65 10.27
CA TYR A 259 13.88 5.21 8.95
C TYR A 259 12.64 5.99 8.54
N ILE A 260 12.85 7.08 7.83
CA ILE A 260 11.84 7.72 7.01
C ILE A 260 12.07 7.36 5.54
N GLU A 261 11.02 7.02 4.84
CA GLU A 261 11.05 6.76 3.41
C GLU A 261 10.09 7.71 2.71
N VAL A 262 10.63 8.48 1.76
CA VAL A 262 9.85 9.36 0.89
C VAL A 262 9.94 8.83 -0.53
N ARG A 263 8.79 8.59 -1.16
CA ARG A 263 8.70 8.13 -2.54
C ARG A 263 8.08 9.19 -3.41
N ALA A 264 8.67 9.42 -4.58
CA ALA A 264 7.97 10.03 -5.69
C ALA A 264 7.25 8.92 -6.47
N LEU A 265 6.02 9.19 -6.86
CA LEU A 265 5.14 8.26 -7.57
C LEU A 265 4.83 8.83 -8.97
N SER A 266 4.69 7.97 -9.97
CA SER A 266 4.03 8.41 -11.20
C SER A 266 2.56 8.75 -10.90
N ARG A 267 1.97 9.65 -11.71
CA ARG A 267 0.56 10.02 -11.58
C ARG A 267 -0.36 8.80 -11.55
N ASP A 268 -0.11 7.84 -12.43
CA ASP A 268 -0.94 6.64 -12.51
C ASP A 268 -0.80 5.76 -11.27
N THR A 269 0.41 5.65 -10.68
CA THR A 269 0.63 4.96 -9.41
C THR A 269 -0.19 5.64 -8.30
N TYR A 270 -0.07 6.95 -8.17
CA TYR A 270 -0.80 7.73 -7.15
C TYR A 270 -2.31 7.52 -7.28
N LEU A 271 -2.86 7.70 -8.47
CA LEU A 271 -4.30 7.55 -8.71
C LEU A 271 -4.78 6.11 -8.46
N HIS A 272 -3.98 5.11 -8.84
CA HIS A 272 -4.30 3.70 -8.60
C HIS A 272 -4.39 3.41 -7.09
N LEU A 273 -3.40 3.84 -6.32
CA LEU A 273 -3.36 3.61 -4.88
C LEU A 273 -4.50 4.33 -4.15
N ILE A 274 -4.73 5.62 -4.45
CA ILE A 274 -5.82 6.40 -3.83
C ILE A 274 -7.20 5.81 -4.17
N THR A 275 -7.43 5.40 -5.42
CA THR A 275 -8.73 4.83 -5.81
C THR A 275 -8.94 3.43 -5.26
N LYS A 276 -7.87 2.60 -5.17
CA LYS A 276 -7.91 1.30 -4.51
C LYS A 276 -8.30 1.44 -3.04
N ASN A 277 -7.70 2.41 -2.35
CA ASN A 277 -8.01 2.68 -0.95
C ASN A 277 -9.45 3.14 -0.75
N LYS A 278 -9.92 4.13 -1.52
CA LYS A 278 -11.32 4.56 -1.46
C LYS A 278 -12.30 3.42 -1.69
N GLN A 279 -11.98 2.47 -2.57
CA GLN A 279 -12.80 1.28 -2.77
C GLN A 279 -12.80 0.37 -1.54
N SER A 280 -11.65 0.15 -0.90
CA SER A 280 -11.56 -0.67 0.32
C SER A 280 -12.41 -0.10 1.44
N GLN A 281 -12.29 1.19 1.72
CA GLN A 281 -13.09 1.87 2.77
C GLN A 281 -14.59 1.87 2.48
N SER A 282 -15.00 2.02 1.22
CA SER A 282 -16.42 1.98 0.86
C SER A 282 -17.07 0.63 1.16
N ASN A 283 -16.29 -0.44 1.20
CA ASN A 283 -16.77 -1.78 1.52
C ASN A 283 -16.94 -2.02 3.03
N ASP A 284 -16.21 -1.29 3.90
CA ASP A 284 -16.19 -1.58 5.33
C ASP A 284 -17.34 -0.93 6.13
N ILE A 285 -17.80 0.26 5.75
CA ILE A 285 -18.70 1.03 6.61
C ILE A 285 -20.20 0.80 6.33
N LEU A 286 -20.63 0.69 5.09
CA LEU A 286 -22.03 0.45 4.68
C LEU A 286 -22.07 -0.03 3.22
N GLY A 287 -21.42 -1.15 2.90
CA GLY A 287 -21.21 -1.68 1.55
C GLY A 287 -22.42 -1.80 0.60
N PHE A 288 -23.60 -1.37 1.04
CA PHE A 288 -24.81 -1.30 0.23
C PHE A 288 -25.30 0.12 -0.06
N ILE A 289 -24.63 1.17 0.47
CA ILE A 289 -25.05 2.58 0.33
C ILE A 289 -24.01 3.41 -0.43
N SER A 290 -22.73 2.98 -0.48
CA SER A 290 -21.69 3.71 -1.18
C SER A 290 -21.63 3.34 -2.66
N GLU A 291 -21.44 4.34 -3.54
CA GLU A 291 -21.18 4.08 -4.95
C GLU A 291 -19.82 3.36 -5.11
N PRO A 292 -19.75 2.30 -5.93
CA PRO A 292 -18.49 1.60 -6.19
C PRO A 292 -17.47 2.57 -6.80
N VAL A 293 -16.30 2.69 -6.19
CA VAL A 293 -15.19 3.47 -6.74
C VAL A 293 -14.50 2.63 -7.81
N GLN A 294 -14.33 3.18 -9.00
CA GLN A 294 -13.54 2.53 -10.04
C GLN A 294 -12.05 2.71 -9.74
N ILE A 295 -11.32 1.61 -9.57
CA ILE A 295 -9.86 1.65 -9.42
C ILE A 295 -9.23 2.16 -10.73
N HIS A 296 -8.31 3.13 -10.60
CA HIS A 296 -7.59 3.66 -11.76
C HIS A 296 -6.75 2.58 -12.45
N SER A 297 -6.82 2.55 -13.78
CA SER A 297 -6.08 1.63 -14.64
C SER A 297 -5.51 2.37 -15.83
N ASN A 298 -4.25 2.14 -16.16
CA ASN A 298 -3.60 2.63 -17.38
C ASN A 298 -3.29 1.50 -18.40
N VAL A 299 -3.88 0.32 -18.22
CA VAL A 299 -3.71 -0.83 -19.10
C VAL A 299 -4.71 -0.82 -20.23
N HIS A 300 -4.23 -0.72 -21.46
CA HIS A 300 -5.04 -0.83 -22.67
C HIS A 300 -5.28 -2.29 -23.05
N GLY A 301 -6.50 -2.66 -23.38
CA GLY A 301 -6.89 -4.03 -23.74
C GLY A 301 -7.04 -4.98 -22.55
N GLY A 302 -6.84 -4.48 -21.32
CA GLY A 302 -6.96 -5.19 -20.06
C GLY A 302 -7.29 -4.25 -18.92
N ILE A 303 -6.99 -4.64 -17.69
CA ILE A 303 -7.11 -3.82 -16.48
C ILE A 303 -5.84 -3.95 -15.63
N GLY A 304 -5.67 -3.04 -14.68
CA GLY A 304 -4.54 -3.03 -13.75
C GLY A 304 -3.66 -1.81 -13.88
N ILE A 305 -2.39 -1.94 -13.55
CA ILE A 305 -1.47 -0.82 -13.48
C ILE A 305 -0.04 -1.20 -13.92
N LEU A 306 0.54 -0.39 -14.76
CA LEU A 306 1.98 -0.22 -14.86
C LEU A 306 2.32 1.14 -14.27
N GLY A 307 2.65 1.14 -13.00
CA GLY A 307 3.05 2.35 -12.29
C GLY A 307 4.57 2.55 -12.33
N ALA A 308 5.05 3.50 -11.55
CA ALA A 308 6.47 3.76 -11.34
C ALA A 308 6.67 4.54 -10.04
N GLN A 309 7.78 4.28 -9.38
CA GLN A 309 8.15 4.97 -8.16
C GLN A 309 9.68 5.07 -8.01
N SER A 310 10.13 6.09 -7.29
CA SER A 310 11.54 6.26 -6.90
C SER A 310 11.58 6.70 -5.44
N ALA A 311 12.43 6.08 -4.64
CA ALA A 311 12.46 6.29 -3.20
C ALA A 311 13.78 6.86 -2.71
N VAL A 312 13.72 7.69 -1.68
CA VAL A 312 14.83 8.01 -0.80
C VAL A 312 14.51 7.48 0.59
N VAL A 313 15.50 6.83 1.19
CA VAL A 313 15.41 6.26 2.54
C VAL A 313 16.53 6.85 3.38
N GLN A 314 16.20 7.40 4.53
CA GLN A 314 17.19 7.94 5.45
C GLN A 314 16.94 7.45 6.88
N PRO A 315 18.01 7.05 7.60
CA PRO A 315 17.90 6.72 9.02
C PRO A 315 17.65 7.99 9.84
N ILE A 316 16.78 7.88 10.83
CA ILE A 316 16.55 8.94 11.80
C ILE A 316 17.54 8.74 12.95
N ASN A 317 18.40 9.71 13.17
CA ASN A 317 19.35 9.68 14.27
C ASN A 317 18.63 9.99 15.59
N LEU A 318 18.60 9.01 16.50
CA LEU A 318 18.05 9.22 17.83
C LEU A 318 18.99 10.17 18.62
N ILE A 319 18.41 11.20 19.20
CA ILE A 319 19.14 12.06 20.15
C ILE A 319 19.47 11.21 21.37
N LYS A 320 20.77 11.06 21.68
CA LYS A 320 21.23 10.36 22.87
C LYS A 320 21.16 11.25 24.09
#